data_193e0393860bc8e349b4594ec426b975
#
_entry.id   193e0393860bc8e349b4594ec426b975
#
_cell.length_a   1.000
_cell.length_b   1.000
_cell.length_c   1.000
_cell.angle_alpha   90.00
_cell.angle_beta   90.00
_cell.angle_gamma   90.00
#
_symmetry.space_group_name_H-M   'P 1'
#
loop_
_entity.id
_entity.type
_entity.pdbx_description
1 polymer ?
#
loop_
_entity_poly.entity_id
_entity_poly.type
_entity_poly.pdbx_seq_one_letter_code
_entity_poly.pdbx_strand_id
1 'polypeptide(L)'
;DIERQLKNAEKNRETNREKRLDSQIFKIGLIGYTNAGKSTIMNVLTDNKQYEADELFATLDATTKQIYLTDHFQATLTDTVGFIQDLPTELVAAFKSTLEESRQVDLLLHVIDASDPNHEEHEKVVHDLLKELGMTAIPRLLVYNKMDKAENFIASQFPHISLSAKSDKAAALLRQSILEKIKTLFVPFTITWRQEKSYKLYELDKIAL
;
A
#
# COMPACT_ATOMS: atom_id res chain seq x y z
N ASP A 1 13.43 13.72 30.14
CA ASP A 1 12.99 12.38 29.70
C ASP A 1 12.44 12.34 28.27
N ILE A 2 11.74 13.38 27.83
CA ILE A 2 11.17 13.54 26.48
C ILE A 2 12.29 13.68 25.42
N GLU A 3 13.35 14.40 25.68
CA GLU A 3 14.49 14.53 24.75
C GLU A 3 15.20 13.20 24.51
N ARG A 4 15.27 12.34 25.51
CA ARG A 4 15.85 10.99 25.38
C ARG A 4 14.94 10.06 24.57
N GLN A 5 13.63 10.20 24.68
CA GLN A 5 12.66 9.47 23.86
C GLN A 5 12.67 9.95 22.41
N LEU A 6 12.79 11.26 22.17
CA LEU A 6 12.95 11.83 20.83
C LEU A 6 14.23 11.37 20.15
N LYS A 7 15.38 11.42 20.85
CA LYS A 7 16.66 10.92 20.34
C LYS A 7 16.66 9.43 20.03
N ASN A 8 15.98 8.62 20.85
CA ASN A 8 15.81 7.20 20.59
C ASN A 8 14.88 6.94 19.41
N ALA A 9 13.83 7.74 19.24
CA ALA A 9 12.93 7.66 18.08
C ALA A 9 13.64 8.08 16.78
N GLU A 10 14.50 9.10 16.80
CA GLU A 10 15.33 9.51 15.67
C GLU A 10 16.36 8.44 15.31
N LYS A 11 17.07 7.91 16.29
CA LYS A 11 18.03 6.83 16.08
C LYS A 11 17.39 5.55 15.55
N ASN A 12 16.21 5.22 16.03
CA ASN A 12 15.42 4.10 15.49
C ASN A 12 14.93 4.38 14.05
N ARG A 13 14.62 5.64 13.71
CA ARG A 13 14.29 6.03 12.33
C ARG A 13 15.49 5.92 11.40
N GLU A 14 16.68 6.34 11.83
CA GLU A 14 17.92 6.19 11.05
C GLU A 14 18.30 4.72 10.88
N THR A 15 18.30 3.93 11.95
CA THR A 15 18.60 2.49 11.90
C THR A 15 17.59 1.73 11.03
N ASN A 16 16.32 2.11 11.07
CA ASN A 16 15.29 1.53 10.20
C ASN A 16 15.43 2.02 8.75
N ARG A 17 15.94 3.22 8.51
CA ARG A 17 16.27 3.74 7.18
C ARG A 17 17.49 3.03 6.58
N GLU A 18 18.51 2.76 7.37
CA GLU A 18 19.69 1.96 6.95
C GLU A 18 19.29 0.51 6.67
N LYS A 19 18.46 -0.12 7.52
CA LYS A 19 17.91 -1.46 7.27
C LYS A 19 16.98 -1.51 6.05
N ARG A 20 16.33 -0.38 5.68
CA ARG A 20 15.55 -0.27 4.45
C ARG A 20 16.41 -0.27 3.20
N LEU A 21 17.62 0.27 3.28
CA LEU A 21 18.60 0.23 2.19
C LEU A 21 19.19 -1.18 2.01
N ASP A 22 19.21 -1.99 3.07
CA ASP A 22 19.65 -3.39 3.02
C ASP A 22 18.55 -4.37 2.56
N SER A 23 17.27 -4.05 2.76
CA SER A 23 16.17 -4.86 2.22
C SER A 23 15.70 -4.26 0.90
N GLN A 24 16.19 -4.75 -0.20
CA GLN A 24 15.86 -4.37 -1.58
C GLN A 24 14.40 -4.62 -2.00
N ILE A 25 13.49 -4.87 -1.06
CA ILE A 25 12.10 -5.22 -1.35
C ILE A 25 11.19 -4.05 -0.97
N PHE A 26 10.52 -3.46 -1.98
CA PHE A 26 9.53 -2.41 -1.80
C PHE A 26 8.28 -2.96 -1.10
N LYS A 27 7.79 -2.25 -0.09
CA LYS A 27 6.67 -2.71 0.76
C LYS A 27 5.41 -1.91 0.49
N ILE A 28 4.33 -2.60 0.16
CA ILE A 28 3.03 -2.02 -0.14
C ILE A 28 2.02 -2.52 0.90
N GLY A 29 1.28 -1.60 1.51
CA GLY A 29 0.17 -1.93 2.43
C GLY A 29 -1.19 -1.67 1.80
N LEU A 30 -2.12 -2.61 1.95
CA LEU A 30 -3.53 -2.40 1.60
C LEU A 30 -4.26 -1.79 2.81
N ILE A 31 -4.94 -0.69 2.61
CA ILE A 31 -5.82 -0.07 3.60
C ILE A 31 -7.18 0.25 2.99
N GLY A 32 -8.18 0.38 3.81
CA GLY A 32 -9.52 0.75 3.38
C GLY A 32 -10.59 0.23 4.31
N TYR A 33 -11.78 0.75 4.17
CA TYR A 33 -12.94 0.35 4.95
C TYR A 33 -13.24 -1.16 4.79
N THR A 34 -13.98 -1.76 5.73
CA THR A 34 -14.40 -3.16 5.60
C THR A 34 -15.18 -3.36 4.31
N ASN A 35 -15.04 -4.52 3.70
CA ASN A 35 -15.70 -4.88 2.43
C ASN A 35 -15.39 -3.95 1.23
N ALA A 36 -14.35 -3.11 1.28
CA ALA A 36 -13.93 -2.33 0.11
C ALA A 36 -13.28 -3.17 -1.00
N GLY A 37 -12.94 -4.43 -0.71
CA GLY A 37 -12.33 -5.37 -1.66
C GLY A 37 -10.82 -5.46 -1.59
N LYS A 38 -10.21 -5.21 -0.42
CA LYS A 38 -8.76 -5.33 -0.20
C LYS A 38 -8.24 -6.74 -0.51
N SER A 39 -8.88 -7.76 0.05
CA SER A 39 -8.48 -9.16 -0.17
C SER A 39 -8.69 -9.58 -1.62
N THR A 40 -9.70 -9.05 -2.32
CA THR A 40 -9.88 -9.25 -3.76
C THR A 40 -8.70 -8.66 -4.54
N ILE A 41 -8.28 -7.44 -4.21
CA ILE A 41 -7.10 -6.80 -4.83
C ILE A 41 -5.83 -7.58 -4.53
N MET A 42 -5.66 -8.07 -3.28
CA MET A 42 -4.56 -8.95 -2.92
C MET A 42 -4.53 -10.19 -3.84
N ASN A 43 -5.67 -10.86 -4.02
CA ASN A 43 -5.77 -12.05 -4.86
C ASN A 43 -5.45 -11.75 -6.33
N VAL A 44 -5.94 -10.63 -6.86
CA VAL A 44 -5.68 -10.18 -8.23
C VAL A 44 -4.19 -9.92 -8.47
N LEU A 45 -3.49 -9.31 -7.52
CA LEU A 45 -2.07 -8.99 -7.66
C LEU A 45 -1.14 -10.18 -7.42
N THR A 46 -1.58 -11.18 -6.64
CA THR A 46 -0.78 -12.37 -6.29
C THR A 46 -1.07 -13.57 -7.18
N ASP A 47 -2.00 -13.46 -8.14
CA ASP A 47 -2.49 -14.57 -8.99
C ASP A 47 -2.99 -15.79 -8.18
N ASN A 48 -3.33 -15.59 -6.91
CA ASN A 48 -3.85 -16.62 -6.02
C ASN A 48 -5.35 -16.45 -5.83
N LYS A 49 -6.12 -17.51 -6.14
CA LYS A 49 -7.54 -17.59 -5.79
C LYS A 49 -7.66 -18.01 -4.31
N GLN A 50 -7.48 -17.07 -3.39
CA GLN A 50 -7.85 -17.31 -2.01
C GLN A 50 -9.34 -16.99 -1.81
N TYR A 51 -9.91 -17.62 -0.76
CA TYR A 51 -11.30 -17.45 -0.37
C TYR A 51 -11.62 -15.97 -0.17
N GLU A 52 -12.56 -15.47 -0.95
CA GLU A 52 -13.11 -14.11 -0.80
C GLU A 52 -14.42 -14.27 -0.03
N ALA A 53 -14.45 -13.80 1.22
CA ALA A 53 -15.68 -13.69 1.97
C ALA A 53 -16.23 -12.27 1.86
N ASP A 54 -17.48 -12.15 1.47
CA ASP A 54 -18.26 -10.89 1.51
C ASP A 54 -18.69 -10.62 2.97
N GLU A 55 -17.76 -10.80 3.91
CA GLU A 55 -17.99 -10.67 5.34
C GLU A 55 -17.18 -9.50 5.92
N LEU A 56 -17.75 -8.87 6.95
CA LEU A 56 -17.03 -7.89 7.75
C LEU A 56 -15.85 -8.62 8.44
N PHE A 57 -14.65 -8.02 8.41
CA PHE A 57 -13.43 -8.61 8.98
C PHE A 57 -12.98 -9.94 8.36
N ALA A 58 -13.12 -10.09 7.03
CA ALA A 58 -12.62 -11.27 6.32
C ALA A 58 -11.11 -11.53 6.55
N THR A 59 -10.33 -10.51 6.88
CA THR A 59 -8.93 -10.59 7.26
C THR A 59 -8.79 -10.15 8.72
N LEU A 60 -8.49 -11.08 9.63
CA LEU A 60 -8.22 -10.83 11.05
C LEU A 60 -6.73 -10.69 11.34
N ASP A 61 -5.88 -11.44 10.63
CA ASP A 61 -4.42 -11.38 10.74
C ASP A 61 -3.82 -10.77 9.48
N ALA A 62 -2.80 -9.92 9.63
CA ALA A 62 -2.09 -9.34 8.50
C ALA A 62 -1.43 -10.44 7.66
N THR A 63 -1.77 -10.48 6.37
CA THR A 63 -1.20 -11.44 5.44
C THR A 63 -0.26 -10.72 4.49
N THR A 64 1.01 -11.10 4.47
CA THR A 64 2.01 -10.54 3.55
C THR A 64 2.33 -11.53 2.44
N LYS A 65 2.27 -11.08 1.19
CA LYS A 65 2.61 -11.86 0.00
C LYS A 65 3.57 -11.10 -0.89
N GLN A 66 4.40 -11.85 -1.60
CA GLN A 66 5.28 -11.30 -2.63
C GLN A 66 4.49 -11.12 -3.93
N ILE A 67 4.69 -9.98 -4.58
CA ILE A 67 4.09 -9.66 -5.89
C ILE A 67 5.18 -9.23 -6.87
N TYR A 68 4.92 -9.46 -8.15
CA TYR A 68 5.76 -9.00 -9.25
C TYR A 68 5.02 -7.88 -9.98
N LEU A 69 5.59 -6.68 -9.96
CA LEU A 69 5.06 -5.54 -10.71
C LEU A 69 5.58 -5.54 -12.15
N THR A 70 6.83 -5.99 -12.33
CA THR A 70 7.46 -6.34 -13.62
C THR A 70 8.33 -7.57 -13.43
N ASP A 71 8.93 -8.09 -14.51
CA ASP A 71 9.87 -9.22 -14.46
C ASP A 71 11.10 -8.97 -13.58
N HIS A 72 11.42 -7.70 -13.34
CA HIS A 72 12.61 -7.27 -12.59
C HIS A 72 12.28 -6.55 -11.28
N PHE A 73 11.01 -6.19 -11.03
CA PHE A 73 10.62 -5.44 -9.85
C PHE A 73 9.66 -6.23 -8.96
N GLN A 74 10.19 -6.63 -7.81
CA GLN A 74 9.45 -7.34 -6.78
C GLN A 74 9.05 -6.40 -5.65
N ALA A 75 7.87 -6.62 -5.09
CA ALA A 75 7.38 -5.92 -3.92
C ALA A 75 6.68 -6.91 -2.97
N THR A 76 6.56 -6.55 -1.71
CA THR A 76 5.65 -7.24 -0.79
C THR A 76 4.34 -6.47 -0.70
N LEU A 77 3.24 -7.20 -0.65
CA LEU A 77 1.90 -6.66 -0.46
C LEU A 77 1.34 -7.24 0.83
N THR A 78 1.00 -6.37 1.77
CA THR A 78 0.42 -6.75 3.06
C THR A 78 -1.04 -6.33 3.10
N ASP A 79 -1.96 -7.30 3.27
CA ASP A 79 -3.36 -7.04 3.54
C ASP A 79 -3.54 -6.76 5.04
N THR A 80 -4.26 -5.71 5.35
CA THR A 80 -4.55 -5.31 6.73
C THR A 80 -6.02 -5.56 7.05
N VAL A 81 -6.34 -5.60 8.33
CA VAL A 81 -7.73 -5.67 8.77
C VAL A 81 -8.51 -4.46 8.23
N GLY A 82 -9.73 -4.67 7.74
CA GLY A 82 -10.59 -3.60 7.25
C GLY A 82 -11.06 -2.66 8.37
N PHE A 83 -11.08 -1.37 8.09
CA PHE A 83 -11.56 -0.35 9.02
C PHE A 83 -13.09 -0.31 9.03
N ILE A 84 -13.68 -0.12 10.20
CA ILE A 84 -15.09 0.21 10.38
C ILE A 84 -15.24 1.43 11.28
N GLN A 85 -16.36 2.09 11.12
CA GLN A 85 -16.79 3.16 12.02
C GLN A 85 -17.11 2.55 13.40
N ASP A 86 -16.83 3.29 14.48
CA ASP A 86 -17.10 2.88 15.86
C ASP A 86 -16.42 1.55 16.28
N LEU A 87 -15.13 1.38 15.94
CA LEU A 87 -14.34 0.27 16.47
C LEU A 87 -14.38 0.25 18.00
N PRO A 88 -14.77 -0.87 18.64
CA PRO A 88 -14.67 -1.02 20.09
C PRO A 88 -13.26 -0.70 20.58
N THR A 89 -13.13 0.03 21.68
CA THR A 89 -11.84 0.48 22.23
C THR A 89 -10.86 -0.66 22.50
N GLU A 90 -11.36 -1.85 22.81
CA GLU A 90 -10.57 -3.06 23.01
C GLU A 90 -9.93 -3.56 21.71
N LEU A 91 -10.64 -3.41 20.58
CA LEU A 91 -10.12 -3.77 19.25
C LEU A 91 -9.15 -2.70 18.71
N VAL A 92 -9.27 -1.45 19.12
CA VAL A 92 -8.35 -0.37 18.70
C VAL A 92 -6.90 -0.68 19.11
N ALA A 93 -6.68 -1.27 20.30
CA ALA A 93 -5.34 -1.63 20.77
C ALA A 93 -4.72 -2.78 19.96
N ALA A 94 -5.50 -3.83 19.67
CA ALA A 94 -5.09 -4.94 18.80
C ALA A 94 -4.85 -4.44 17.36
N PHE A 95 -5.68 -3.53 16.90
CA PHE A 95 -5.57 -2.88 15.60
C PHE A 95 -4.30 -2.04 15.47
N LYS A 96 -3.96 -1.27 16.52
CA LYS A 96 -2.72 -0.49 16.57
C LYS A 96 -1.48 -1.37 16.41
N SER A 97 -1.44 -2.55 17.03
CA SER A 97 -0.29 -3.46 16.90
C SER A 97 -0.13 -4.01 15.47
N THR A 98 -1.22 -4.39 14.82
CA THR A 98 -1.22 -4.88 13.42
C THR A 98 -0.85 -3.77 12.44
N LEU A 99 -1.28 -2.54 12.70
CA LEU A 99 -0.95 -1.37 11.89
C LEU A 99 0.45 -0.82 12.17
N GLU A 100 1.05 -1.10 13.32
CA GLU A 100 2.46 -0.75 13.58
C GLU A 100 3.39 -1.52 12.64
N GLU A 101 3.04 -2.74 12.24
CA GLU A 101 3.73 -3.44 11.15
C GLU A 101 3.56 -2.72 9.82
N SER A 102 2.38 -2.12 9.58
CA SER A 102 2.09 -1.33 8.37
C SER A 102 2.76 0.05 8.35
N ARG A 103 3.35 0.53 9.46
CA ARG A 103 4.17 1.76 9.47
C ARG A 103 5.47 1.65 8.67
N GLN A 104 5.88 0.43 8.37
CA GLN A 104 7.12 0.16 7.62
C GLN A 104 6.87 -0.06 6.12
N VAL A 105 5.73 0.40 5.58
CA VAL A 105 5.45 0.35 4.14
C VAL A 105 5.94 1.60 3.43
N ASP A 106 6.27 1.44 2.16
CA ASP A 106 6.75 2.52 1.29
C ASP A 106 5.62 3.17 0.51
N LEU A 107 4.50 2.45 0.33
CA LEU A 107 3.29 2.89 -0.37
C LEU A 107 2.05 2.28 0.27
N LEU A 108 1.00 3.06 0.42
CA LEU A 108 -0.34 2.60 0.82
C LEU A 108 -1.27 2.57 -0.41
N LEU A 109 -1.91 1.43 -0.66
CA LEU A 109 -3.05 1.35 -1.57
C LEU A 109 -4.32 1.54 -0.75
N HIS A 110 -4.95 2.69 -0.88
CA HIS A 110 -6.21 2.99 -0.19
C HIS A 110 -7.37 2.56 -1.07
N VAL A 111 -7.97 1.42 -0.71
CA VAL A 111 -9.07 0.79 -1.44
C VAL A 111 -10.40 1.34 -0.93
N ILE A 112 -11.22 1.83 -1.86
CA ILE A 112 -12.51 2.47 -1.60
C ILE A 112 -13.57 1.76 -2.42
N ASP A 113 -14.72 1.44 -1.83
CA ASP A 113 -15.86 0.90 -2.53
C ASP A 113 -16.61 2.03 -3.25
N ALA A 114 -16.45 2.13 -4.57
CA ALA A 114 -17.10 3.15 -5.38
C ALA A 114 -18.63 2.96 -5.50
N SER A 115 -19.13 1.76 -5.19
CA SER A 115 -20.57 1.46 -5.22
C SER A 115 -21.29 1.84 -3.93
N ASP A 116 -20.55 2.16 -2.87
CA ASP A 116 -21.14 2.55 -1.59
C ASP A 116 -21.50 4.04 -1.63
N PRO A 117 -22.76 4.43 -1.37
CA PRO A 117 -23.16 5.83 -1.33
C PRO A 117 -22.44 6.64 -0.25
N ASN A 118 -21.91 5.99 0.79
CA ASN A 118 -21.16 6.63 1.89
C ASN A 118 -19.64 6.56 1.67
N HIS A 119 -19.15 6.29 0.46
CA HIS A 119 -17.72 6.11 0.19
C HIS A 119 -16.84 7.30 0.63
N GLU A 120 -17.36 8.54 0.53
CA GLU A 120 -16.64 9.74 0.99
C GLU A 120 -16.46 9.76 2.52
N GLU A 121 -17.46 9.32 3.27
CA GLU A 121 -17.39 9.19 4.73
C GLU A 121 -16.40 8.10 5.13
N HIS A 122 -16.45 6.95 4.47
CA HIS A 122 -15.52 5.86 4.68
C HIS A 122 -14.06 6.27 4.36
N GLU A 123 -13.87 7.04 3.32
CA GLU A 123 -12.56 7.60 2.95
C GLU A 123 -12.03 8.53 4.05
N LYS A 124 -12.90 9.39 4.60
CA LYS A 124 -12.57 10.28 5.70
C LYS A 124 -12.20 9.52 6.97
N VAL A 125 -12.96 8.49 7.35
CA VAL A 125 -12.66 7.62 8.51
C VAL A 125 -11.25 7.03 8.39
N VAL A 126 -10.90 6.48 7.23
CA VAL A 126 -9.55 5.94 6.98
C VAL A 126 -8.49 7.04 7.06
N HIS A 127 -8.76 8.22 6.52
CA HIS A 127 -7.83 9.35 6.58
C HIS A 127 -7.56 9.80 8.02
N ASP A 128 -8.62 9.96 8.82
CA ASP A 128 -8.51 10.40 10.21
C ASP A 128 -7.74 9.38 11.06
N LEU A 129 -7.96 8.09 10.81
CA LEU A 129 -7.20 7.02 11.46
C LEU A 129 -5.71 7.04 11.07
N LEU A 130 -5.39 7.24 9.79
CA LEU A 130 -3.99 7.40 9.35
C LEU A 130 -3.32 8.59 10.03
N LYS A 131 -4.07 9.67 10.28
CA LYS A 131 -3.59 10.83 11.03
C LYS A 131 -3.31 10.49 12.49
N GLU A 132 -4.23 9.77 13.15
CA GLU A 132 -4.05 9.31 14.54
C GLU A 132 -2.82 8.41 14.68
N LEU A 133 -2.57 7.55 13.70
CA LEU A 133 -1.44 6.63 13.66
C LEU A 133 -0.11 7.29 13.24
N GLY A 134 -0.12 8.57 12.83
CA GLY A 134 1.06 9.27 12.33
C GLY A 134 1.57 8.75 10.99
N MET A 135 0.68 8.18 10.16
CA MET A 135 0.98 7.55 8.87
C MET A 135 0.66 8.44 7.66
N THR A 136 0.27 9.68 7.87
CA THR A 136 -0.11 10.63 6.79
C THR A 136 1.04 10.97 5.84
N ALA A 137 2.28 10.82 6.29
CA ALA A 137 3.47 11.05 5.46
C ALA A 137 3.77 9.91 4.48
N ILE A 138 3.14 8.74 4.65
CA ILE A 138 3.33 7.61 3.74
C ILE A 138 2.60 7.92 2.42
N PRO A 139 3.27 7.81 1.26
CA PRO A 139 2.63 7.99 -0.04
C PRO A 139 1.40 7.09 -0.20
N ARG A 140 0.35 7.63 -0.82
CA ARG A 140 -0.89 6.87 -1.06
C ARG A 140 -1.25 6.84 -2.54
N LEU A 141 -1.83 5.73 -2.98
CA LEU A 141 -2.54 5.58 -4.24
C LEU A 141 -3.99 5.21 -3.92
N LEU A 142 -4.93 6.05 -4.34
CA LEU A 142 -6.36 5.81 -4.17
C LEU A 142 -6.85 4.85 -5.23
N VAL A 143 -7.59 3.81 -4.82
CA VAL A 143 -8.12 2.76 -5.68
C VAL A 143 -9.63 2.66 -5.45
N TYR A 144 -10.40 3.29 -6.32
CA TYR A 144 -11.86 3.14 -6.33
C TYR A 144 -12.23 1.83 -7.01
N ASN A 145 -12.64 0.89 -6.19
CA ASN A 145 -12.99 -0.47 -6.59
C ASN A 145 -14.50 -0.63 -6.77
N LYS A 146 -14.92 -1.76 -7.32
CA LYS A 146 -16.32 -2.14 -7.59
C LYS A 146 -17.03 -1.21 -8.58
N MET A 147 -16.31 -0.65 -9.55
CA MET A 147 -16.86 0.21 -10.60
C MET A 147 -17.96 -0.48 -11.44
N ASP A 148 -17.96 -1.81 -11.45
CA ASP A 148 -19.04 -2.62 -12.07
C ASP A 148 -20.40 -2.47 -11.39
N LYS A 149 -20.43 -1.95 -10.17
CA LYS A 149 -21.64 -1.73 -9.38
C LYS A 149 -21.92 -0.26 -9.08
N ALA A 150 -20.98 0.63 -9.42
CA ALA A 150 -21.07 2.04 -9.10
C ALA A 150 -21.95 2.77 -10.12
N GLU A 151 -22.99 3.46 -9.65
CA GLU A 151 -23.85 4.34 -10.44
C GLU A 151 -23.50 5.80 -10.14
N ASN A 152 -23.30 6.62 -11.18
CA ASN A 152 -23.02 8.07 -11.05
C ASN A 152 -21.84 8.42 -10.13
N PHE A 153 -20.81 7.56 -10.10
CA PHE A 153 -19.64 7.76 -9.26
C PHE A 153 -18.81 8.97 -9.70
N ILE A 154 -18.45 9.81 -8.74
CA ILE A 154 -17.51 10.92 -8.91
C ILE A 154 -16.42 10.76 -7.86
N ALA A 155 -15.17 10.68 -8.31
CA ALA A 155 -14.04 10.58 -7.40
C ALA A 155 -13.86 11.87 -6.58
N SER A 156 -13.66 11.73 -5.27
CA SER A 156 -13.47 12.86 -4.34
C SER A 156 -12.06 13.42 -4.39
N GLN A 157 -11.05 12.62 -4.77
CA GLN A 157 -9.64 13.00 -4.73
C GLN A 157 -8.86 12.56 -5.98
N PHE A 158 -7.76 13.27 -6.26
CA PHE A 158 -6.82 13.03 -7.35
C PHE A 158 -5.37 13.05 -6.83
N PRO A 159 -4.43 12.27 -7.40
CA PRO A 159 -4.64 11.24 -8.43
C PRO A 159 -5.25 9.95 -7.86
N HIS A 160 -6.04 9.26 -8.66
CA HIS A 160 -6.65 7.97 -8.31
C HIS A 160 -6.69 7.02 -9.52
N ILE A 161 -7.03 5.76 -9.25
CA ILE A 161 -7.46 4.79 -10.25
C ILE A 161 -8.86 4.29 -9.93
N SER A 162 -9.64 4.00 -10.96
CA SER A 162 -10.98 3.44 -10.85
C SER A 162 -11.05 2.13 -11.63
N LEU A 163 -11.48 1.05 -10.97
CA LEU A 163 -11.53 -0.29 -11.57
C LEU A 163 -12.58 -1.18 -10.89
N SER A 164 -12.88 -2.31 -11.53
CA SER A 164 -13.47 -3.46 -10.86
C SER A 164 -12.38 -4.52 -10.68
N ALA A 165 -12.10 -4.91 -9.43
CA ALA A 165 -11.14 -5.98 -9.14
C ALA A 165 -11.57 -7.34 -9.72
N LYS A 166 -12.83 -7.49 -10.13
CA LYS A 166 -13.36 -8.68 -10.82
C LYS A 166 -13.10 -8.68 -12.33
N SER A 167 -12.62 -7.57 -12.89
CA SER A 167 -12.31 -7.46 -14.31
C SER A 167 -10.99 -8.16 -14.65
N ASP A 168 -10.95 -8.84 -15.80
CA ASP A 168 -9.72 -9.46 -16.31
C ASP A 168 -8.57 -8.47 -16.53
N LYS A 169 -8.89 -7.17 -16.68
CA LYS A 169 -7.90 -6.11 -16.85
C LYS A 169 -7.39 -5.54 -15.53
N ALA A 170 -7.98 -5.92 -14.39
CA ALA A 170 -7.66 -5.34 -13.09
C ALA A 170 -6.19 -5.50 -12.70
N ALA A 171 -5.63 -6.70 -12.88
CA ALA A 171 -4.24 -6.99 -12.55
C ALA A 171 -3.26 -6.09 -13.31
N ALA A 172 -3.44 -5.96 -14.63
CA ALA A 172 -2.56 -5.14 -15.47
C ALA A 172 -2.67 -3.65 -15.10
N LEU A 173 -3.89 -3.14 -14.91
CA LEU A 173 -4.12 -1.75 -14.53
C LEU A 173 -3.52 -1.43 -13.16
N LEU A 174 -3.72 -2.30 -12.17
CA LEU A 174 -3.15 -2.13 -10.83
C LEU A 174 -1.62 -2.12 -10.87
N ARG A 175 -0.99 -3.11 -11.52
CA ARG A 175 0.48 -3.19 -11.62
C ARG A 175 1.05 -1.94 -12.29
N GLN A 176 0.46 -1.51 -13.40
CA GLN A 176 0.89 -0.29 -14.11
C GLN A 176 0.76 0.95 -13.22
N SER A 177 -0.39 1.16 -12.59
CA SER A 177 -0.64 2.36 -11.76
C SER A 177 0.24 2.39 -10.50
N ILE A 178 0.51 1.22 -9.90
CA ILE A 178 1.45 1.10 -8.78
C ILE A 178 2.85 1.51 -9.23
N LEU A 179 3.32 1.00 -10.38
CA LEU A 179 4.64 1.35 -10.94
C LEU A 179 4.76 2.83 -11.24
N GLU A 180 3.75 3.43 -11.86
CA GLU A 180 3.72 4.86 -12.14
C GLU A 180 3.80 5.67 -10.84
N LYS A 181 3.06 5.26 -9.81
CA LYS A 181 3.13 5.89 -8.49
C LYS A 181 4.52 5.73 -7.87
N ILE A 182 5.10 4.54 -7.90
CA ILE A 182 6.44 4.26 -7.39
C ILE A 182 7.48 5.16 -8.08
N LYS A 183 7.42 5.29 -9.40
CA LYS A 183 8.33 6.18 -10.17
C LYS A 183 8.29 7.62 -9.68
N THR A 184 7.15 8.10 -9.18
CA THR A 184 7.05 9.47 -8.62
C THR A 184 7.74 9.61 -7.26
N LEU A 185 8.07 8.51 -6.59
CA LEU A 185 8.71 8.50 -5.27
C LEU A 185 10.24 8.47 -5.36
N PHE A 186 10.78 8.21 -6.55
CA PHE A 186 12.21 8.14 -6.82
C PHE A 186 12.67 9.34 -7.63
N VAL A 187 13.89 9.77 -7.36
CA VAL A 187 14.53 10.82 -8.15
C VAL A 187 15.27 10.14 -9.32
N PRO A 188 14.91 10.43 -10.58
CA PRO A 188 15.63 9.88 -11.71
C PRO A 188 17.07 10.43 -11.72
N PHE A 189 18.04 9.57 -11.96
CA PHE A 189 19.43 9.97 -12.14
C PHE A 189 20.01 9.30 -13.39
N THR A 190 21.00 9.93 -14.00
CA THR A 190 21.72 9.40 -15.15
C THR A 190 23.17 9.15 -14.77
N ILE A 191 23.65 7.94 -15.00
CA ILE A 191 25.05 7.60 -14.81
C ILE A 191 25.70 7.42 -16.19
N THR A 192 26.79 8.13 -16.43
CA THR A 192 27.59 7.98 -17.65
C THR A 192 28.90 7.27 -17.31
N TRP A 193 29.16 6.16 -17.96
CA TRP A 193 30.38 5.38 -17.79
C TRP A 193 31.25 5.45 -19.03
N ARG A 194 32.57 5.38 -18.84
CA ARG A 194 33.47 5.07 -19.93
C ARG A 194 33.33 3.60 -20.31
N GLN A 195 33.40 3.29 -21.61
CA GLN A 195 33.19 1.94 -22.15
C GLN A 195 34.06 0.87 -21.44
N GLU A 196 35.27 1.23 -21.00
CA GLU A 196 36.20 0.36 -20.24
C GLU A 196 35.63 -0.11 -18.87
N LYS A 197 34.58 0.56 -18.34
CA LYS A 197 33.94 0.23 -17.06
C LYS A 197 32.51 -0.31 -17.22
N SER A 198 32.19 -0.80 -18.40
CA SER A 198 30.83 -1.33 -18.69
C SER A 198 30.42 -2.51 -17.78
N TYR A 199 31.40 -3.25 -17.23
CA TYR A 199 31.12 -4.30 -16.24
C TYR A 199 30.42 -3.80 -14.98
N LYS A 200 30.51 -2.50 -14.65
CA LYS A 200 29.82 -1.89 -13.52
C LYS A 200 28.32 -1.70 -13.75
N LEU A 201 27.85 -1.81 -15.00
CA LEU A 201 26.40 -1.82 -15.30
C LEU A 201 25.70 -2.98 -14.57
N TYR A 202 26.39 -4.10 -14.37
CA TYR A 202 25.86 -5.24 -13.63
C TYR A 202 25.60 -4.96 -12.14
N GLU A 203 26.32 -3.99 -11.57
CA GLU A 203 26.09 -3.55 -10.19
C GLU A 203 24.87 -2.63 -10.09
N LEU A 204 24.52 -1.90 -11.18
CA LEU A 204 23.38 -1.01 -11.23
C LEU A 204 22.04 -1.75 -11.33
N ASP A 205 22.02 -2.91 -12.02
CA ASP A 205 20.82 -3.77 -12.09
C ASP A 205 20.32 -4.21 -10.71
N LYS A 206 21.18 -4.12 -9.69
CA LYS A 206 20.83 -4.44 -8.31
C LYS A 206 20.20 -3.28 -7.55
N ILE A 207 20.33 -2.05 -8.04
CA ILE A 207 19.91 -0.81 -7.34
C ILE A 207 19.02 0.10 -8.19
N ALA A 208 18.91 -0.15 -9.49
CA ALA A 208 18.04 0.60 -10.39
C ALA A 208 16.67 -0.10 -10.54
N LEU A 209 15.61 0.70 -10.51
CA LEU A 209 14.24 0.31 -10.82
C LEU A 209 14.04 0.29 -12.33
#